data_8ec1d8f8ed0372dd34ddfa8492cc9a62
#
_entry.id   8ec1d8f8ed0372dd34ddfa8492cc9a62
#
_cell.length_a   1.000
_cell.length_b   1.000
_cell.length_c   1.000
_cell.angle_alpha   90.00
_cell.angle_beta   90.00
_cell.angle_gamma   90.00
#
_symmetry.space_group_name_H-M   'P 1'
#
loop_
_entity.id
_entity.type
_entity.pdbx_description
1 polymer ?
#
loop_
_entity_poly.entity_id
_entity_poly.type
_entity_poly.pdbx_seq_one_letter_code
_entity_poly.pdbx_strand_id
1 'polypeptide(L)'
;QILKSNTFIVEAFHDNNKETEDSVTKETASVSSNPVSESSPAQTSVSTTAAKNASTTTVAAESSSAAESLATTAATTAAAPAKANFVTVTDDYFSDALFIGDSRTDGIRMFSGLNNTTYFCSAGLDFKDAFKKTLSIDKTTKSTLENLLATKKFGKIYIMLGINELGFPMNVIESHATQVIQTVQKYQPGAIIFVQANLHVTKSRSASDKDVNNKRINELNEILKKFANNTNIFY
;
A
#
# COMPACT_ATOMS: atom_id res chain seq x y z
N GLN A 1 -5.82 -19.99 -11.60
CA GLN A 1 -4.42 -20.18 -11.14
C GLN A 1 -4.04 -19.20 -10.05
N ILE A 2 -4.42 -17.91 -10.12
CA ILE A 2 -4.17 -16.92 -9.06
C ILE A 2 -4.81 -17.33 -7.72
N LEU A 3 -6.02 -17.90 -7.76
CA LEU A 3 -6.69 -18.44 -6.56
C LEU A 3 -6.00 -19.69 -5.99
N LYS A 4 -5.42 -20.54 -6.84
CA LYS A 4 -4.70 -21.75 -6.38
C LYS A 4 -3.36 -21.40 -5.72
N SER A 5 -2.64 -20.39 -6.21
CA SER A 5 -1.39 -19.96 -5.57
C SER A 5 -1.62 -19.32 -4.20
N ASN A 6 -2.68 -18.54 -4.03
CA ASN A 6 -3.02 -17.96 -2.72
C ASN A 6 -3.42 -19.02 -1.69
N THR A 7 -4.10 -20.10 -2.10
CA THR A 7 -4.44 -21.22 -1.21
C THR A 7 -3.19 -22.02 -0.83
N PHE A 8 -2.25 -22.23 -1.77
CA PHE A 8 -1.01 -22.96 -1.53
C PHE A 8 -0.08 -22.24 -0.55
N ILE A 9 0.02 -20.89 -0.66
CA ILE A 9 0.82 -20.06 0.26
C ILE A 9 0.29 -20.10 1.69
N VAL A 10 -1.02 -20.13 1.89
CA VAL A 10 -1.64 -20.22 3.22
C VAL A 10 -1.34 -21.56 3.88
N GLU A 11 -1.35 -22.66 3.13
CA GLU A 11 -1.02 -23.99 3.64
C GLU A 11 0.47 -24.14 3.98
N ALA A 12 1.39 -23.60 3.17
CA ALA A 12 2.82 -23.66 3.43
C ALA A 12 3.23 -22.92 4.72
N PHE A 13 2.59 -21.78 5.02
CA PHE A 13 2.83 -21.06 6.26
C PHE A 13 2.27 -21.75 7.51
N HIS A 14 1.27 -22.61 7.34
CA HIS A 14 0.66 -23.34 8.46
C HIS A 14 1.56 -24.50 8.94
N ASP A 15 2.21 -25.21 8.03
CA ASP A 15 3.10 -26.33 8.36
C ASP A 15 4.46 -25.89 8.93
N ASN A 16 5.00 -24.75 8.46
CA ASN A 16 6.27 -24.24 9.01
C ASN A 16 6.17 -23.66 10.43
N ASN A 17 4.96 -23.32 10.90
CA ASN A 17 4.77 -22.85 12.27
C ASN A 17 4.63 -23.98 13.29
N LYS A 18 4.60 -25.24 12.84
CA LYS A 18 4.45 -26.41 13.71
C LYS A 18 5.77 -27.06 14.12
N GLU A 19 6.86 -26.75 13.39
CA GLU A 19 8.17 -27.38 13.63
C GLU A 19 9.13 -26.54 14.51
N THR A 20 8.75 -25.34 15.00
CA THR A 20 9.65 -24.48 15.77
C THR A 20 9.31 -24.36 17.26
N GLU A 21 8.41 -25.20 17.80
CA GLU A 21 8.10 -25.18 19.25
C GLU A 21 8.90 -26.16 20.12
N ASP A 22 9.81 -26.94 19.54
CA ASP A 22 10.60 -27.92 20.32
C ASP A 22 12.10 -27.69 20.12
N SER A 23 12.68 -26.77 20.86
CA SER A 23 14.05 -26.75 21.39
C SER A 23 14.60 -25.33 21.63
N VAL A 24 14.41 -24.76 22.81
CA VAL A 24 15.41 -23.84 23.41
C VAL A 24 15.50 -24.11 24.90
N THR A 25 16.51 -24.87 25.25
CA THR A 25 17.08 -24.94 26.60
C THR A 25 17.83 -23.65 26.91
N LYS A 26 17.67 -23.24 28.17
CA LYS A 26 18.34 -22.16 28.87
C LYS A 26 19.84 -21.99 28.56
N GLU A 27 20.27 -20.75 28.44
CA GLU A 27 21.54 -20.32 29.04
C GLU A 27 21.44 -18.84 29.50
N THR A 28 21.69 -18.67 30.76
CA THR A 28 21.77 -17.41 31.51
C THR A 28 23.21 -16.94 31.51
N ALA A 29 23.46 -15.69 31.21
CA ALA A 29 24.60 -14.95 31.82
C ALA A 29 24.40 -13.44 31.73
N SER A 30 24.59 -12.87 32.81
CA SER A 30 24.43 -11.57 33.41
C SER A 30 25.55 -10.55 33.09
N VAL A 31 25.27 -9.28 33.55
CA VAL A 31 26.19 -8.20 33.97
C VAL A 31 26.67 -7.27 32.84
N SER A 32 26.61 -5.95 32.90
CA SER A 32 26.63 -4.92 33.97
C SER A 32 26.58 -3.50 33.34
N SER A 33 25.84 -2.63 34.02
CA SER A 33 26.06 -1.22 34.39
C SER A 33 26.57 -0.15 33.42
N ASN A 34 25.76 0.86 33.22
CA ASN A 34 25.77 2.33 33.36
C ASN A 34 27.13 3.06 33.61
N PRO A 35 27.17 4.43 33.60
CA PRO A 35 26.31 5.52 33.07
C PRO A 35 27.07 6.79 32.60
N VAL A 36 26.28 7.92 32.33
CA VAL A 36 26.65 9.38 32.45
C VAL A 36 27.29 10.03 31.19
N SER A 37 26.89 11.17 30.63
CA SER A 37 26.42 12.49 31.05
C SER A 37 25.93 13.30 29.86
N GLU A 38 24.84 13.99 30.01
CA GLU A 38 24.64 15.47 30.08
C GLU A 38 25.44 16.36 29.13
N SER A 39 24.72 17.10 28.26
CA SER A 39 24.68 18.55 28.29
C SER A 39 23.84 19.14 27.13
N SER A 40 22.80 19.84 27.50
CA SER A 40 22.22 20.99 26.77
C SER A 40 22.96 22.24 27.29
N PRO A 41 22.99 23.41 26.65
CA PRO A 41 21.84 24.20 26.22
C PRO A 41 22.06 25.16 25.04
N ALA A 42 21.02 25.83 24.71
CA ALA A 42 20.87 27.28 24.45
C ALA A 42 20.13 27.65 23.17
N GLN A 43 19.05 28.33 23.46
CA GLN A 43 18.20 29.17 22.62
C GLN A 43 18.97 30.28 21.89
N THR A 44 18.44 30.73 20.74
CA THR A 44 18.31 32.16 20.43
C THR A 44 17.14 32.38 19.47
N SER A 45 16.20 33.15 19.95
CA SER A 45 15.10 33.83 19.28
C SER A 45 15.59 35.05 18.49
N VAL A 46 14.89 35.45 17.44
CA VAL A 46 14.49 36.84 17.04
C VAL A 46 13.66 36.69 15.76
N SER A 47 12.37 36.94 15.71
CA SER A 47 11.61 38.20 15.70
C SER A 47 11.52 38.92 14.35
N THR A 48 10.26 38.99 13.87
CA THR A 48 9.57 40.07 13.12
C THR A 48 10.04 40.49 11.73
N THR A 49 9.15 40.50 10.71
CA THR A 49 8.34 41.69 10.38
C THR A 49 7.29 41.38 9.30
N ALA A 50 6.10 41.95 9.49
CA ALA A 50 4.95 41.95 8.59
C ALA A 50 5.09 42.98 7.48
N ALA A 51 4.48 42.75 6.32
CA ALA A 51 3.98 43.79 5.47
C ALA A 51 2.72 43.36 4.69
N LYS A 52 1.64 44.04 4.97
CA LYS A 52 0.39 44.15 4.21
C LYS A 52 0.63 44.76 2.83
N ASN A 53 -0.11 44.33 1.83
CA ASN A 53 -0.83 45.27 0.97
C ASN A 53 -2.04 44.59 0.28
N ALA A 54 -3.17 45.24 0.48
CA ALA A 54 -4.42 45.02 -0.21
C ALA A 54 -4.45 45.90 -1.47
N SER A 55 -5.13 45.43 -2.51
CA SER A 55 -5.87 46.31 -3.44
C SER A 55 -6.99 45.55 -4.12
N THR A 56 -8.14 46.07 -3.87
CA THR A 56 -9.47 45.87 -4.42
C THR A 56 -9.57 46.52 -5.81
N THR A 57 -10.22 45.90 -6.78
CA THR A 57 -11.00 46.61 -7.78
C THR A 57 -12.15 45.75 -8.29
N THR A 58 -13.34 46.24 -8.07
CA THR A 58 -14.67 45.90 -8.53
C THR A 58 -14.90 46.49 -9.92
N VAL A 59 -15.76 45.87 -10.77
CA VAL A 59 -16.93 46.39 -11.51
C VAL A 59 -17.41 45.32 -12.47
N ALA A 60 -18.67 44.82 -12.28
CA ALA A 60 -19.98 45.14 -12.87
C ALA A 60 -20.16 44.57 -14.27
N ALA A 61 -21.01 43.56 -14.39
CA ALA A 61 -22.45 43.43 -14.69
C ALA A 61 -22.84 43.80 -16.15
N GLU A 62 -23.52 42.89 -16.81
CA GLU A 62 -24.80 42.94 -17.54
C GLU A 62 -24.92 41.67 -18.39
N SER A 63 -25.89 40.78 -18.18
CA SER A 63 -27.33 40.80 -18.51
C SER A 63 -27.66 40.34 -19.96
N SER A 64 -28.39 39.28 -20.00
CA SER A 64 -29.56 38.85 -20.81
C SER A 64 -29.25 37.67 -21.75
N SER A 65 -29.99 36.60 -21.88
CA SER A 65 -31.41 36.40 -22.15
C SER A 65 -31.68 34.92 -22.32
N ALA A 66 -32.83 34.48 -21.94
CA ALA A 66 -33.41 33.14 -21.91
C ALA A 66 -33.43 32.41 -23.25
N ALA A 67 -33.26 31.09 -23.23
CA ALA A 67 -33.98 30.14 -24.07
C ALA A 67 -34.20 28.84 -23.29
N GLU A 68 -35.42 28.53 -22.98
CA GLU A 68 -35.90 27.23 -22.53
C GLU A 68 -35.61 26.16 -23.59
N SER A 69 -35.05 25.05 -23.18
CA SER A 69 -35.12 23.80 -23.92
C SER A 69 -35.32 22.66 -22.97
N LEU A 70 -36.40 21.95 -23.17
CA LEU A 70 -36.92 20.82 -22.45
C LEU A 70 -35.86 19.80 -22.06
N ALA A 71 -35.70 19.59 -20.76
CA ALA A 71 -34.94 18.48 -20.22
C ALA A 71 -35.74 17.17 -20.38
N THR A 72 -35.36 16.37 -21.37
CA THR A 72 -35.72 14.95 -21.41
C THR A 72 -34.83 14.21 -20.40
N THR A 73 -35.41 13.85 -19.29
CA THR A 73 -34.78 13.02 -18.27
C THR A 73 -34.61 11.60 -18.84
N ALA A 74 -33.48 11.34 -19.47
CA ALA A 74 -33.06 9.97 -19.75
C ALA A 74 -32.61 9.35 -18.43
N ALA A 75 -33.45 8.50 -17.87
CA ALA A 75 -33.07 7.62 -16.77
C ALA A 75 -31.96 6.70 -17.28
N THR A 76 -30.71 7.03 -16.95
CA THR A 76 -29.57 6.13 -17.16
C THR A 76 -29.75 4.96 -16.20
N THR A 77 -30.33 3.88 -16.70
CA THR A 77 -30.33 2.59 -16.03
C THR A 77 -28.86 2.20 -15.83
N ALA A 78 -28.36 2.25 -14.60
CA ALA A 78 -27.04 1.76 -14.27
C ALA A 78 -26.98 0.29 -14.67
N ALA A 79 -26.23 0.00 -15.73
CA ALA A 79 -25.93 -1.36 -16.13
C ALA A 79 -25.28 -2.09 -14.97
N ALA A 80 -25.82 -3.26 -14.60
CA ALA A 80 -25.21 -4.12 -13.61
C ALA A 80 -23.76 -4.39 -14.05
N PRO A 81 -22.78 -4.43 -13.11
CA PRO A 81 -21.40 -4.66 -13.45
C PRO A 81 -21.28 -5.97 -14.23
N ALA A 82 -20.73 -5.88 -15.45
CA ALA A 82 -20.47 -7.05 -16.27
C ALA A 82 -19.60 -8.03 -15.45
N LYS A 83 -20.02 -9.29 -15.40
CA LYS A 83 -19.24 -10.35 -14.73
C LYS A 83 -17.85 -10.36 -15.35
N ALA A 84 -16.82 -10.13 -14.54
CA ALA A 84 -15.44 -10.23 -14.99
C ALA A 84 -15.19 -11.65 -15.52
N ASN A 85 -14.81 -11.77 -16.79
CA ASN A 85 -14.42 -13.04 -17.38
C ASN A 85 -12.99 -13.36 -16.92
N PHE A 86 -12.84 -14.30 -15.99
CA PHE A 86 -11.53 -14.80 -15.62
C PHE A 86 -10.95 -15.64 -16.77
N VAL A 87 -9.71 -15.32 -17.13
CA VAL A 87 -8.96 -16.07 -18.14
C VAL A 87 -7.76 -16.76 -17.50
N THR A 88 -7.37 -17.91 -18.04
CA THR A 88 -6.14 -18.58 -17.64
C THR A 88 -4.97 -17.87 -18.32
N VAL A 89 -3.94 -17.54 -17.53
CA VAL A 89 -2.70 -16.89 -18.00
C VAL A 89 -1.50 -17.75 -17.65
N THR A 90 -0.42 -17.62 -18.41
CA THR A 90 0.88 -18.18 -18.12
C THR A 90 1.71 -17.23 -17.27
N ASP A 91 2.86 -17.67 -16.78
CA ASP A 91 3.78 -16.84 -15.98
C ASP A 91 4.27 -15.61 -16.76
N ASP A 92 4.34 -15.68 -18.08
CA ASP A 92 4.73 -14.56 -18.95
C ASP A 92 3.80 -13.34 -18.82
N TYR A 93 2.54 -13.56 -18.42
CA TYR A 93 1.61 -12.47 -18.10
C TYR A 93 2.17 -11.50 -17.05
N PHE A 94 3.05 -11.97 -16.17
CA PHE A 94 3.62 -11.18 -15.08
C PHE A 94 5.00 -10.58 -15.42
N SER A 95 5.51 -10.75 -16.64
CA SER A 95 6.84 -10.27 -17.03
C SER A 95 7.00 -8.74 -16.97
N ASP A 96 5.91 -8.00 -17.15
CA ASP A 96 5.83 -6.54 -17.01
C ASP A 96 5.23 -6.09 -15.67
N ALA A 97 5.14 -7.01 -14.70
CA ALA A 97 4.52 -6.70 -13.41
C ALA A 97 5.54 -6.22 -12.37
N LEU A 98 5.05 -5.34 -11.47
CA LEU A 98 5.70 -4.98 -10.22
C LEU A 98 4.82 -5.40 -9.05
N PHE A 99 5.38 -6.16 -8.12
CA PHE A 99 4.75 -6.49 -6.84
C PHE A 99 5.35 -5.64 -5.73
N ILE A 100 4.53 -4.82 -5.09
CA ILE A 100 4.89 -3.98 -3.95
C ILE A 100 4.23 -4.58 -2.71
N GLY A 101 5.02 -4.93 -1.68
CA GLY A 101 4.39 -5.50 -0.50
C GLY A 101 5.32 -5.90 0.64
N ASP A 102 4.70 -6.44 1.67
CA ASP A 102 5.35 -6.90 2.89
C ASP A 102 5.85 -8.36 2.80
N SER A 103 6.00 -9.03 3.95
CA SER A 103 6.46 -10.43 4.02
C SER A 103 5.60 -11.40 3.21
N ARG A 104 4.31 -11.13 2.99
CA ARG A 104 3.43 -11.98 2.18
C ARG A 104 3.81 -11.89 0.70
N THR A 105 4.11 -10.69 0.22
CA THR A 105 4.64 -10.50 -1.14
C THR A 105 6.05 -11.08 -1.28
N ASP A 106 6.86 -10.99 -0.23
CA ASP A 106 8.17 -11.65 -0.19
C ASP A 106 8.03 -13.18 -0.28
N GLY A 107 7.01 -13.75 0.36
CA GLY A 107 6.64 -15.15 0.19
C GLY A 107 6.24 -15.50 -1.26
N ILE A 108 5.49 -14.65 -1.95
CA ILE A 108 5.22 -14.82 -3.39
C ILE A 108 6.53 -14.86 -4.17
N ARG A 109 7.43 -13.91 -3.93
CA ARG A 109 8.75 -13.86 -4.58
C ARG A 109 9.56 -15.14 -4.38
N MET A 110 9.52 -15.71 -3.18
CA MET A 110 10.32 -16.88 -2.82
C MET A 110 9.73 -18.21 -3.32
N PHE A 111 8.40 -18.33 -3.38
CA PHE A 111 7.75 -19.65 -3.53
C PHE A 111 6.84 -19.77 -4.76
N SER A 112 6.50 -18.68 -5.47
CA SER A 112 5.58 -18.76 -6.61
C SER A 112 6.21 -19.30 -7.89
N GLY A 113 7.53 -19.26 -8.01
CA GLY A 113 8.24 -19.56 -9.27
C GLY A 113 8.16 -18.43 -10.30
N LEU A 114 7.52 -17.29 -10.02
CA LEU A 114 7.46 -16.12 -10.92
C LEU A 114 8.79 -15.37 -10.95
N ASN A 115 9.77 -15.90 -11.70
CA ASN A 115 11.13 -15.36 -11.71
C ASN A 115 11.34 -14.21 -12.71
N ASN A 116 10.39 -13.99 -13.62
CA ASN A 116 10.47 -12.97 -14.68
C ASN A 116 9.75 -11.66 -14.33
N THR A 117 9.29 -11.50 -13.09
CA THR A 117 8.61 -10.31 -12.59
C THR A 117 9.50 -9.49 -11.65
N THR A 118 9.10 -8.26 -11.35
CA THR A 118 9.83 -7.36 -10.45
C THR A 118 9.17 -7.30 -9.09
N TYR A 119 9.97 -7.33 -8.02
CA TYR A 119 9.49 -7.23 -6.65
C TYR A 119 10.12 -6.05 -5.92
N PHE A 120 9.29 -5.27 -5.23
CA PHE A 120 9.70 -4.28 -4.25
C PHE A 120 9.04 -4.67 -2.92
N CYS A 121 9.67 -5.59 -2.20
CA CYS A 121 9.07 -6.17 -1.01
C CYS A 121 10.10 -6.45 0.09
N SER A 122 9.66 -6.40 1.33
CA SER A 122 10.43 -6.85 2.49
C SER A 122 9.52 -7.12 3.67
N ALA A 123 9.97 -7.99 4.59
CA ALA A 123 9.28 -8.17 5.86
C ALA A 123 9.09 -6.84 6.58
N GLY A 124 7.88 -6.59 7.08
CA GLY A 124 7.54 -5.38 7.81
C GLY A 124 7.39 -4.11 6.97
N LEU A 125 7.45 -4.20 5.62
CA LEU A 125 7.19 -3.03 4.78
C LEU A 125 5.75 -2.57 4.99
N ASP A 126 5.57 -1.26 5.05
CA ASP A 126 4.28 -0.59 5.20
C ASP A 126 4.16 0.58 4.20
N PHE A 127 2.98 1.20 4.11
CA PHE A 127 2.76 2.36 3.23
C PHE A 127 3.64 3.56 3.63
N LYS A 128 3.76 3.83 4.93
CA LYS A 128 4.52 4.96 5.50
C LYS A 128 6.00 4.93 5.09
N ASP A 129 6.58 3.73 5.03
CA ASP A 129 8.01 3.54 4.78
C ASP A 129 8.32 3.09 3.34
N ALA A 130 7.31 2.88 2.49
CA ALA A 130 7.49 2.41 1.12
C ALA A 130 8.46 3.27 0.30
N PHE A 131 8.45 4.60 0.47
CA PHE A 131 9.36 5.50 -0.23
C PHE A 131 10.69 5.77 0.49
N LYS A 132 10.82 5.34 1.76
CA LYS A 132 12.03 5.55 2.55
C LYS A 132 13.04 4.43 2.43
N LYS A 133 12.57 3.23 2.07
CA LYS A 133 13.41 2.04 2.02
C LYS A 133 14.10 1.88 0.68
N THR A 134 15.34 1.42 0.73
CA THR A 134 16.09 0.92 -0.42
C THR A 134 16.12 -0.60 -0.34
N LEU A 135 15.48 -1.27 -1.30
CA LEU A 135 15.30 -2.72 -1.29
C LEU A 135 15.98 -3.37 -2.50
N SER A 136 16.35 -4.63 -2.37
CA SER A 136 16.83 -5.43 -3.49
C SER A 136 15.67 -5.74 -4.43
N ILE A 137 15.81 -5.34 -5.70
CA ILE A 137 14.81 -5.59 -6.76
C ILE A 137 15.22 -6.79 -7.65
N ASP A 138 16.48 -7.16 -7.59
CA ASP A 138 17.06 -8.38 -8.15
C ASP A 138 18.31 -8.79 -7.34
N LYS A 139 19.09 -9.76 -7.85
CA LYS A 139 20.27 -10.31 -7.15
C LYS A 139 21.39 -9.29 -6.94
N THR A 140 21.46 -8.25 -7.76
CA THR A 140 22.59 -7.30 -7.82
C THR A 140 22.18 -5.86 -7.59
N THR A 141 20.90 -5.53 -7.83
CA THR A 141 20.39 -4.16 -7.87
C THR A 141 19.54 -3.85 -6.64
N LYS A 142 19.83 -2.73 -6.01
CA LYS A 142 18.98 -2.12 -4.98
C LYS A 142 18.38 -0.82 -5.51
N SER A 143 17.14 -0.52 -5.15
CA SER A 143 16.47 0.71 -5.55
C SER A 143 15.55 1.21 -4.44
N THR A 144 15.26 2.51 -4.44
CA THR A 144 14.06 3.05 -3.79
C THR A 144 12.84 2.80 -4.68
N LEU A 145 11.65 2.80 -4.10
CA LEU A 145 10.42 2.64 -4.89
C LEU A 145 10.29 3.76 -5.94
N GLU A 146 10.56 4.99 -5.55
CA GLU A 146 10.47 6.14 -6.46
C GLU A 146 11.42 6.02 -7.65
N ASN A 147 12.68 5.68 -7.41
CA ASN A 147 13.65 5.48 -8.48
C ASN A 147 13.25 4.32 -9.41
N LEU A 148 12.75 3.22 -8.84
CA LEU A 148 12.27 2.08 -9.62
C LEU A 148 11.09 2.49 -10.53
N LEU A 149 10.12 3.22 -10.00
CA LEU A 149 8.97 3.72 -10.76
C LEU A 149 9.37 4.78 -11.82
N ALA A 150 10.40 5.57 -11.56
CA ALA A 150 10.88 6.57 -12.50
C ALA A 150 11.67 5.97 -13.68
N THR A 151 12.43 4.91 -13.42
CA THR A 151 13.38 4.35 -14.39
C THR A 151 12.86 3.14 -15.16
N LYS A 152 11.87 2.40 -14.64
CA LYS A 152 11.29 1.22 -15.27
C LYS A 152 9.79 1.40 -15.49
N LYS A 153 9.28 0.94 -16.66
CA LYS A 153 7.85 0.93 -16.96
C LYS A 153 7.24 -0.44 -16.68
N PHE A 154 6.02 -0.41 -16.13
CA PHE A 154 5.25 -1.58 -15.76
C PHE A 154 3.88 -1.53 -16.41
N GLY A 155 3.40 -2.66 -16.91
CA GLY A 155 2.03 -2.80 -17.40
C GLY A 155 1.04 -3.08 -16.25
N LYS A 156 1.52 -3.74 -15.20
CA LYS A 156 0.72 -4.14 -14.03
C LYS A 156 1.46 -3.88 -12.73
N ILE A 157 0.76 -3.36 -11.74
CA ILE A 157 1.33 -3.11 -10.40
C ILE A 157 0.39 -3.67 -9.34
N TYR A 158 0.89 -4.59 -8.53
CA TYR A 158 0.17 -5.23 -7.43
C TYR A 158 0.66 -4.66 -6.11
N ILE A 159 -0.25 -4.17 -5.26
CA ILE A 159 0.09 -3.52 -3.99
C ILE A 159 -0.61 -4.28 -2.86
N MET A 160 0.17 -4.91 -1.96
CA MET A 160 -0.30 -5.58 -0.75
C MET A 160 0.46 -5.04 0.46
N LEU A 161 -0.06 -3.99 1.10
CA LEU A 161 0.50 -3.31 2.26
C LEU A 161 -0.58 -2.99 3.30
N GLY A 162 -0.16 -2.49 4.44
CA GLY A 162 -1.01 -1.90 5.46
C GLY A 162 -1.21 -2.77 6.72
N ILE A 163 -1.00 -4.08 6.67
CA ILE A 163 -1.15 -4.93 7.86
C ILE A 163 -0.16 -4.53 8.97
N ASN A 164 1.03 -4.06 8.59
CA ASN A 164 2.08 -3.64 9.53
C ASN A 164 1.81 -2.25 10.14
N GLU A 165 0.78 -1.54 9.65
CA GLU A 165 0.35 -0.24 10.17
C GLU A 165 -0.91 -0.34 11.04
N LEU A 166 -1.46 -1.53 11.27
CA LEU A 166 -2.72 -1.68 11.99
C LEU A 166 -2.68 -1.15 13.44
N GLY A 167 -1.52 -0.84 14.01
CA GLY A 167 -1.39 -0.10 15.25
C GLY A 167 -1.73 1.39 15.16
N PHE A 168 -1.76 1.98 13.94
CA PHE A 168 -2.12 3.38 13.73
C PHE A 168 -3.63 3.57 13.57
N PRO A 169 -4.16 4.80 13.77
CA PRO A 169 -5.53 5.15 13.41
C PRO A 169 -5.78 4.92 11.90
N MET A 170 -6.98 4.47 11.54
CA MET A 170 -7.33 4.11 10.15
C MET A 170 -7.20 5.28 9.17
N ASN A 171 -7.53 6.51 9.58
CA ASN A 171 -7.36 7.70 8.75
C ASN A 171 -5.88 8.02 8.44
N VAL A 172 -4.96 7.66 9.34
CA VAL A 172 -3.52 7.80 9.12
C VAL A 172 -3.06 6.78 8.07
N ILE A 173 -3.51 5.53 8.19
CA ILE A 173 -3.21 4.47 7.21
C ILE A 173 -3.79 4.84 5.83
N GLU A 174 -5.01 5.36 5.79
CA GLU A 174 -5.65 5.85 4.54
C GLU A 174 -4.82 6.95 3.88
N SER A 175 -4.28 7.89 4.67
CA SER A 175 -3.39 8.94 4.16
C SER A 175 -2.09 8.38 3.56
N HIS A 176 -1.45 7.43 4.25
CA HIS A 176 -0.23 6.78 3.75
C HIS A 176 -0.51 5.95 2.47
N ALA A 177 -1.61 5.20 2.44
CA ALA A 177 -2.03 4.45 1.26
C ALA A 177 -2.31 5.37 0.08
N THR A 178 -3.00 6.50 0.33
CA THR A 178 -3.27 7.53 -0.68
C THR A 178 -1.98 8.04 -1.31
N GLN A 179 -0.99 8.38 -0.49
CA GLN A 179 0.30 8.87 -0.97
C GLN A 179 0.98 7.84 -1.89
N VAL A 180 1.00 6.57 -1.49
CA VAL A 180 1.63 5.51 -2.29
C VAL A 180 0.90 5.32 -3.60
N ILE A 181 -0.41 5.16 -3.59
CA ILE A 181 -1.21 4.88 -4.79
C ILE A 181 -1.14 6.05 -5.78
N GLN A 182 -1.28 7.30 -5.31
CA GLN A 182 -1.16 8.49 -6.16
C GLN A 182 0.24 8.63 -6.75
N THR A 183 1.29 8.33 -5.99
CA THR A 183 2.66 8.38 -6.51
C THR A 183 2.89 7.31 -7.57
N VAL A 184 2.39 6.09 -7.35
CA VAL A 184 2.43 5.02 -8.36
C VAL A 184 1.71 5.47 -9.64
N GLN A 185 0.50 6.03 -9.55
CA GLN A 185 -0.23 6.55 -10.72
C GLN A 185 0.53 7.65 -11.45
N LYS A 186 1.16 8.57 -10.70
CA LYS A 186 1.95 9.66 -11.27
C LYS A 186 3.12 9.16 -12.13
N TYR A 187 3.87 8.18 -11.64
CA TYR A 187 5.02 7.64 -12.37
C TYR A 187 4.65 6.62 -13.44
N GLN A 188 3.52 5.94 -13.27
CA GLN A 188 3.05 4.83 -14.10
C GLN A 188 1.61 5.03 -14.58
N PRO A 189 1.32 6.13 -15.35
CA PRO A 189 -0.05 6.50 -15.72
C PRO A 189 -0.71 5.48 -16.66
N GLY A 190 0.08 4.66 -17.37
CA GLY A 190 -0.44 3.60 -18.24
C GLY A 190 -0.56 2.22 -17.61
N ALA A 191 -0.18 2.06 -16.33
CA ALA A 191 -0.24 0.77 -15.66
C ALA A 191 -1.65 0.47 -15.12
N ILE A 192 -2.00 -0.81 -15.12
CA ILE A 192 -3.14 -1.32 -14.34
C ILE A 192 -2.66 -1.59 -12.92
N ILE A 193 -3.32 -0.98 -11.94
CA ILE A 193 -2.97 -1.09 -10.52
C ILE A 193 -3.99 -2.00 -9.83
N PHE A 194 -3.50 -3.03 -9.16
CA PHE A 194 -4.29 -3.93 -8.32
C PHE A 194 -3.97 -3.67 -6.85
N VAL A 195 -4.89 -3.03 -6.14
CA VAL A 195 -4.82 -2.88 -4.69
C VAL A 195 -5.38 -4.15 -4.06
N GLN A 196 -4.52 -4.93 -3.44
CA GLN A 196 -4.89 -6.26 -2.95
C GLN A 196 -5.43 -6.18 -1.52
N ALA A 197 -6.48 -6.97 -1.24
CA ALA A 197 -6.99 -7.15 0.11
C ALA A 197 -5.92 -7.78 1.02
N ASN A 198 -5.87 -7.33 2.26
CA ASN A 198 -5.08 -7.98 3.29
C ASN A 198 -5.80 -9.25 3.76
N LEU A 199 -5.10 -10.38 3.77
CA LEU A 199 -5.62 -11.65 4.23
C LEU A 199 -5.85 -11.65 5.74
N HIS A 200 -6.87 -12.38 6.19
CA HIS A 200 -7.13 -12.58 7.60
C HIS A 200 -6.01 -13.37 8.27
N VAL A 201 -5.74 -13.03 9.52
CA VAL A 201 -4.89 -13.83 10.40
C VAL A 201 -5.71 -14.98 11.02
N THR A 202 -5.01 -15.95 11.63
CA THR A 202 -5.67 -17.07 12.33
C THR A 202 -6.59 -16.56 13.45
N LYS A 203 -7.58 -17.36 13.81
CA LYS A 203 -8.51 -17.05 14.91
C LYS A 203 -7.76 -16.78 16.22
N SER A 204 -6.73 -17.57 16.52
CA SER A 204 -5.90 -17.41 17.72
C SER A 204 -5.17 -16.05 17.69
N ARG A 205 -4.49 -15.72 16.58
CA ARG A 205 -3.81 -14.43 16.44
C ARG A 205 -4.79 -13.26 16.55
N SER A 206 -5.92 -13.34 15.88
CA SER A 206 -6.95 -12.30 15.92
C SER A 206 -7.52 -12.07 17.32
N ALA A 207 -7.58 -13.12 18.16
CA ALA A 207 -8.08 -13.00 19.53
C ALA A 207 -7.05 -12.44 20.52
N SER A 208 -5.75 -12.63 20.25
CA SER A 208 -4.67 -12.26 21.17
C SER A 208 -4.00 -10.92 20.83
N ASP A 209 -4.11 -10.44 19.61
CA ASP A 209 -3.44 -9.22 19.16
C ASP A 209 -4.42 -8.05 19.06
N LYS A 210 -4.15 -6.99 19.82
CA LYS A 210 -5.01 -5.79 19.85
C LYS A 210 -4.97 -5.00 18.53
N ASP A 211 -3.85 -5.07 17.81
CA ASP A 211 -3.61 -4.28 16.60
C ASP A 211 -3.82 -5.14 15.35
N VAL A 212 -3.16 -6.30 15.27
CA VAL A 212 -3.28 -7.19 14.10
C VAL A 212 -4.37 -8.24 14.33
N ASN A 213 -5.62 -7.84 14.11
CA ASN A 213 -6.80 -8.70 14.23
C ASN A 213 -7.73 -8.55 13.03
N ASN A 214 -8.62 -9.51 12.84
CA ASN A 214 -9.48 -9.58 11.65
C ASN A 214 -10.49 -8.43 11.55
N LYS A 215 -10.89 -7.83 12.68
CA LYS A 215 -11.74 -6.64 12.66
C LYS A 215 -11.00 -5.47 12.01
N ARG A 216 -9.78 -5.18 12.45
CA ARG A 216 -8.97 -4.10 11.91
C ARG A 216 -8.53 -4.37 10.46
N ILE A 217 -8.27 -5.64 10.12
CA ILE A 217 -7.99 -6.04 8.73
C ILE A 217 -9.19 -5.74 7.83
N ASN A 218 -10.42 -6.01 8.28
CA ASN A 218 -11.62 -5.68 7.52
C ASN A 218 -11.78 -4.16 7.35
N GLU A 219 -11.56 -3.37 8.41
CA GLU A 219 -11.60 -1.91 8.34
C GLU A 219 -10.57 -1.37 7.32
N LEU A 220 -9.34 -1.90 7.34
CA LEU A 220 -8.31 -1.58 6.35
C LEU A 220 -8.75 -1.95 4.93
N ASN A 221 -9.30 -3.14 4.73
CA ASN A 221 -9.74 -3.60 3.43
C ASN A 221 -10.87 -2.74 2.85
N GLU A 222 -11.81 -2.26 3.68
CA GLU A 222 -12.83 -1.31 3.24
C GLU A 222 -12.23 0.05 2.83
N ILE A 223 -11.15 0.50 3.47
CA ILE A 223 -10.41 1.69 3.05
C ILE A 223 -9.74 1.44 1.70
N LEU A 224 -9.02 0.33 1.56
CA LEU A 224 -8.29 0.00 0.33
C LEU A 224 -9.23 -0.16 -0.87
N LYS A 225 -10.41 -0.70 -0.66
CA LYS A 225 -11.44 -0.85 -1.69
C LYS A 225 -11.91 0.47 -2.30
N LYS A 226 -11.86 1.57 -1.54
CA LYS A 226 -12.26 2.90 -2.02
C LYS A 226 -11.34 3.45 -3.13
N PHE A 227 -10.12 2.95 -3.25
CA PHE A 227 -9.19 3.38 -4.30
C PHE A 227 -9.54 2.82 -5.67
N ALA A 228 -10.34 1.75 -5.75
CA ALA A 228 -10.77 1.18 -7.02
C ALA A 228 -11.65 2.18 -7.79
N ASN A 229 -11.26 2.45 -9.04
CA ASN A 229 -12.01 3.31 -9.96
C ASN A 229 -12.59 2.53 -11.14
N ASN A 230 -12.37 1.22 -11.22
CA ASN A 230 -12.80 0.30 -12.27
C ASN A 230 -12.35 0.70 -13.69
N THR A 231 -11.36 1.58 -13.80
CA THR A 231 -10.74 2.01 -15.06
C THR A 231 -9.32 1.48 -15.17
N ASN A 232 -8.47 1.86 -14.23
CA ASN A 232 -7.07 1.42 -14.16
C ASN A 232 -6.62 1.07 -12.72
N ILE A 233 -7.48 1.27 -11.72
CA ILE A 233 -7.26 0.78 -10.36
C ILE A 233 -8.39 -0.19 -10.00
N PHE A 234 -8.01 -1.40 -9.64
CA PHE A 234 -8.90 -2.49 -9.25
C PHE A 234 -8.56 -2.98 -7.84
N TYR A 235 -9.60 -3.50 -7.14
CA TYR A 235 -9.48 -4.12 -5.83
C TYR A 235 -9.86 -5.59 -5.89
#